data_0d06afcd6f881ca92a548c05b6a509eb
#
_entry.id   0d06afcd6f881ca92a548c05b6a509eb
#
_cell.length_a   1.000
_cell.length_b   1.000
_cell.length_c   1.000
_cell.angle_alpha   90.00
_cell.angle_beta   90.00
_cell.angle_gamma   90.00
#
_symmetry.space_group_name_H-M   'P 1'
#
loop_
_entity.id
_entity.type
_entity.pdbx_description
1 polymer ?
#
loop_
_entity_poly.entity_id
_entity_poly.type
_entity_poly.pdbx_seq_one_letter_code
_entity_poly.pdbx_strand_id
1 'polypeptide(L)'
;QWSFNSWGKYTPHRTFEDYLESRKEHLNDDSLPLTIVAFSDQTPIGMCSLVPSRDADLTLTPWFATLYVEPEFREQKIATALEKAICEKARSMGYTKIYSFNSDPTVVPWYEKLGWKQRNVQELYNHEVTVLEKELT
;
A
#
# COMPACT_ATOMS: atom_id res chain seq x y z
N GLN A 1 -0.04 -9.17 -19.46
CA GLN A 1 -1.18 -8.41 -18.96
C GLN A 1 -1.56 -8.84 -17.55
N TRP A 2 -1.95 -7.90 -16.71
CA TRP A 2 -2.18 -8.15 -15.30
C TRP A 2 -3.40 -7.39 -14.81
N SER A 3 -3.99 -7.87 -13.72
CA SER A 3 -5.21 -7.31 -13.16
C SER A 3 -5.11 -7.19 -11.65
N PHE A 4 -6.06 -6.45 -11.06
CA PHE A 4 -6.10 -6.25 -9.61
C PHE A 4 -7.33 -6.87 -8.99
N ASN A 5 -7.16 -7.35 -7.76
CA ASN A 5 -8.26 -7.75 -6.90
C ASN A 5 -8.08 -7.14 -5.53
N SER A 6 -9.17 -6.65 -4.97
CA SER A 6 -9.18 -6.16 -3.59
C SER A 6 -9.54 -7.33 -2.69
N TRP A 7 -8.67 -7.64 -1.74
CA TRP A 7 -8.86 -8.75 -0.80
C TRP A 7 -9.06 -8.22 0.60
N GLY A 8 -9.66 -9.03 1.43
CA GLY A 8 -10.05 -8.70 2.76
C GLY A 8 -8.98 -8.21 3.71
N LYS A 9 -9.08 -8.56 4.97
CA LYS A 9 -8.30 -7.93 6.02
C LYS A 9 -6.84 -8.35 5.98
N TYR A 10 -5.95 -7.37 6.02
CA TYR A 10 -4.53 -7.60 6.16
C TYR A 10 -4.20 -7.97 7.60
N THR A 11 -3.46 -9.06 7.77
CA THR A 11 -2.94 -9.47 9.07
C THR A 11 -1.43 -9.31 9.04
N PRO A 12 -0.83 -8.45 9.88
CA PRO A 12 0.61 -8.13 9.75
C PRO A 12 1.55 -9.31 9.85
N HIS A 13 1.11 -10.43 10.40
CA HIS A 13 1.93 -11.62 10.55
C HIS A 13 1.80 -12.60 9.40
N ARG A 14 0.97 -12.27 8.41
CA ARG A 14 0.76 -13.16 7.28
C ARG A 14 1.75 -12.91 6.16
N THR A 15 2.15 -13.98 5.48
CA THR A 15 2.95 -13.88 4.26
C THR A 15 2.06 -13.60 3.07
N PHE A 16 2.67 -13.32 1.94
CA PHE A 16 1.95 -13.12 0.68
C PHE A 16 1.13 -14.37 0.34
N GLU A 17 1.72 -15.55 0.50
CA GLU A 17 1.04 -16.83 0.25
C GLU A 17 -0.17 -17.03 1.15
N ASP A 18 -0.06 -16.65 2.42
CA ASP A 18 -1.18 -16.75 3.35
C ASP A 18 -2.36 -15.89 2.89
N TYR A 19 -2.06 -14.73 2.32
CA TYR A 19 -3.10 -13.88 1.73
C TYR A 19 -3.79 -14.56 0.56
N LEU A 20 -3.02 -15.21 -0.30
CA LEU A 20 -3.57 -15.93 -1.43
C LEU A 20 -4.54 -17.00 -1.00
N GLU A 21 -4.23 -17.71 0.09
CA GLU A 21 -5.10 -18.75 0.62
C GLU A 21 -6.39 -18.16 1.20
N SER A 22 -6.32 -17.01 1.84
CA SER A 22 -7.47 -16.42 2.51
C SER A 22 -8.37 -15.63 1.59
N ARG A 23 -7.95 -15.30 0.37
CA ARG A 23 -8.71 -14.42 -0.53
C ARG A 23 -10.12 -14.90 -0.82
N LYS A 24 -10.33 -16.21 -0.81
CA LYS A 24 -11.64 -16.78 -1.13
C LYS A 24 -12.69 -16.41 -0.11
N GLU A 25 -12.27 -16.08 1.09
CA GLU A 25 -13.16 -15.77 2.19
C GLU A 25 -13.40 -14.27 2.36
N HIS A 26 -12.52 -13.44 1.78
CA HIS A 26 -12.48 -12.02 2.07
C HIS A 26 -12.48 -11.14 0.84
N LEU A 27 -13.04 -11.62 -0.28
CA LEU A 27 -13.15 -10.81 -1.48
C LEU A 27 -14.09 -9.63 -1.25
N ASN A 28 -13.72 -8.47 -1.81
CA ASN A 28 -14.59 -7.29 -1.80
C ASN A 28 -14.87 -6.70 -0.43
N ASP A 29 -13.97 -6.90 0.52
CA ASP A 29 -14.09 -6.25 1.82
C ASP A 29 -13.76 -4.76 1.67
N ASP A 30 -14.70 -3.89 2.03
CA ASP A 30 -14.54 -2.45 1.97
C ASP A 30 -14.12 -1.83 3.30
N SER A 31 -13.75 -2.65 4.27
CA SER A 31 -13.29 -2.16 5.56
C SER A 31 -11.77 -2.29 5.67
N LEU A 32 -11.16 -1.42 6.47
CA LEU A 32 -9.73 -1.50 6.72
C LEU A 32 -9.43 -2.50 7.85
N PRO A 33 -8.29 -3.18 7.78
CA PRO A 33 -7.28 -3.15 6.72
C PRO A 33 -7.70 -3.97 5.50
N LEU A 34 -7.23 -3.57 4.32
CA LEU A 34 -7.48 -4.33 3.09
C LEU A 34 -6.21 -4.42 2.26
N THR A 35 -6.20 -5.37 1.32
CA THR A 35 -5.04 -5.59 0.45
C THR A 35 -5.51 -5.66 -0.99
N ILE A 36 -4.75 -5.02 -1.88
CA ILE A 36 -4.93 -5.12 -3.32
C ILE A 36 -3.78 -5.96 -3.87
N VAL A 37 -4.13 -6.93 -4.70
CA VAL A 37 -3.15 -7.84 -5.30
C VAL A 37 -3.21 -7.70 -6.81
N ALA A 38 -2.03 -7.62 -7.43
CA ALA A 38 -1.90 -7.62 -8.88
C ALA A 38 -1.60 -9.03 -9.35
N PHE A 39 -2.25 -9.44 -10.42
CA PHE A 39 -2.08 -10.76 -11.02
C PHE A 39 -1.63 -10.64 -12.46
N SER A 40 -0.74 -11.53 -12.87
CA SER A 40 -0.48 -11.80 -14.29
C SER A 40 -1.13 -13.15 -14.58
N ASP A 41 -2.21 -13.15 -15.35
CA ASP A 41 -3.10 -14.30 -15.48
C ASP A 41 -3.61 -14.72 -14.10
N GLN A 42 -3.25 -15.90 -13.60
CA GLN A 42 -3.65 -16.36 -12.29
C GLN A 42 -2.50 -16.31 -11.27
N THR A 43 -1.37 -15.74 -11.67
CA THR A 43 -0.18 -15.68 -10.83
C THR A 43 -0.11 -14.33 -10.11
N PRO A 44 -0.06 -14.31 -8.78
CA PRO A 44 0.11 -13.04 -8.05
C PRO A 44 1.53 -12.52 -8.25
N ILE A 45 1.63 -11.24 -8.60
CA ILE A 45 2.92 -10.62 -8.92
C ILE A 45 3.24 -9.41 -8.07
N GLY A 46 2.27 -8.91 -7.32
CA GLY A 46 2.52 -7.77 -6.42
C GLY A 46 1.34 -7.50 -5.52
N MET A 47 1.58 -6.74 -4.47
CA MET A 47 0.54 -6.37 -3.53
C MET A 47 0.86 -5.07 -2.81
N CYS A 48 -0.17 -4.43 -2.30
CA CYS A 48 -0.04 -3.34 -1.33
C CYS A 48 -1.27 -3.35 -0.43
N SER A 49 -1.15 -2.68 0.72
CA SER A 49 -2.21 -2.68 1.71
C SER A 49 -2.61 -1.27 2.09
N LEU A 50 -3.87 -1.13 2.51
CA LEU A 50 -4.40 0.09 3.11
C LEU A 50 -4.78 -0.26 4.53
N VAL A 51 -4.13 0.39 5.50
CA VAL A 51 -4.31 0.06 6.91
C VAL A 51 -4.77 1.30 7.68
N PRO A 52 -5.52 1.11 8.80
CA PRO A 52 -6.10 2.25 9.49
C PRO A 52 -5.09 3.05 10.32
N SER A 53 -4.00 2.44 10.78
CA SER A 53 -3.01 3.14 11.59
C SER A 53 -1.63 2.51 11.47
N ARG A 54 -0.61 3.30 11.73
CA ARG A 54 0.78 2.87 11.76
C ARG A 54 1.49 3.54 12.94
N ASP A 55 2.55 2.89 13.41
CA ASP A 55 3.31 3.37 14.56
C ASP A 55 3.97 4.74 14.34
N ALA A 56 4.18 5.13 13.09
CA ALA A 56 4.76 6.43 12.79
C ALA A 56 3.89 7.58 13.32
N ASP A 57 2.57 7.45 13.20
CA ASP A 57 1.64 8.41 13.79
C ASP A 57 0.25 7.77 13.89
N LEU A 58 -0.14 7.43 15.11
CA LEU A 58 -1.40 6.74 15.36
C LEU A 58 -2.63 7.61 15.17
N THR A 59 -2.45 8.92 14.98
CA THR A 59 -3.56 9.85 14.78
C THR A 59 -3.95 10.01 13.33
N LEU A 60 -3.12 9.53 12.40
CA LEU A 60 -3.36 9.67 10.97
C LEU A 60 -3.94 8.38 10.39
N THR A 61 -4.82 8.51 9.42
CA THR A 61 -5.45 7.38 8.73
C THR A 61 -5.95 7.82 7.35
N PRO A 62 -5.95 6.97 6.31
CA PRO A 62 -5.38 5.63 6.27
C PRO A 62 -3.92 5.63 5.82
N TRP A 63 -3.27 4.48 5.90
CA TRP A 63 -1.86 4.34 5.52
C TRP A 63 -1.69 3.36 4.37
N PHE A 64 -0.89 3.77 3.38
CA PHE A 64 -0.39 2.90 2.33
C PHE A 64 0.79 2.11 2.88
N ALA A 65 0.70 0.80 2.81
CA ALA A 65 1.66 -0.07 3.48
C ALA A 65 1.93 -1.33 2.67
N THR A 66 3.03 -2.01 3.00
CA THR A 66 3.32 -3.37 2.53
C THR A 66 3.33 -3.49 1.01
N LEU A 67 3.98 -2.52 0.34
CA LEU A 67 4.16 -2.61 -1.11
C LEU A 67 5.20 -3.67 -1.43
N TYR A 68 4.81 -4.64 -2.26
CA TYR A 68 5.70 -5.68 -2.74
C TYR A 68 5.40 -6.01 -4.18
N VAL A 69 6.44 -6.18 -4.99
CA VAL A 69 6.33 -6.64 -6.37
C VAL A 69 7.38 -7.73 -6.58
N GLU A 70 6.95 -8.86 -7.19
CA GLU A 70 7.88 -9.94 -7.50
C GLU A 70 9.04 -9.42 -8.35
N PRO A 71 10.30 -9.85 -8.09
CA PRO A 71 11.45 -9.28 -8.77
C PRO A 71 11.38 -9.30 -10.28
N GLU A 72 10.77 -10.33 -10.87
CA GLU A 72 10.65 -10.48 -12.31
C GLU A 72 9.76 -9.41 -12.95
N PHE A 73 8.94 -8.73 -12.13
CA PHE A 73 7.96 -7.77 -12.62
C PHE A 73 8.23 -6.34 -12.16
N ARG A 74 9.36 -6.08 -11.51
CA ARG A 74 9.61 -4.78 -10.86
C ARG A 74 9.74 -3.60 -11.80
N GLU A 75 10.11 -3.82 -13.04
CA GLU A 75 10.29 -2.72 -13.98
C GLU A 75 9.10 -2.54 -14.92
N GLN A 76 7.96 -3.16 -14.62
CA GLN A 76 6.76 -3.08 -15.44
C GLN A 76 5.73 -2.08 -14.92
N LYS A 77 6.15 -1.15 -14.07
CA LYS A 77 5.30 -0.12 -13.48
C LYS A 77 4.13 -0.67 -12.65
N ILE A 78 4.28 -1.88 -12.16
CA ILE A 78 3.24 -2.51 -11.33
C ILE A 78 3.10 -1.78 -10.00
N ALA A 79 4.22 -1.37 -9.39
CA ALA A 79 4.19 -0.61 -8.14
C ALA A 79 3.41 0.69 -8.30
N THR A 80 3.62 1.40 -9.41
CA THR A 80 2.91 2.64 -9.69
C THR A 80 1.42 2.39 -9.86
N ALA A 81 1.04 1.31 -10.53
CA ALA A 81 -0.35 0.97 -10.71
C ALA A 81 -1.01 0.52 -9.41
N LEU A 82 -0.28 -0.18 -8.55
CA LEU A 82 -0.77 -0.56 -7.21
C LEU A 82 -1.01 0.69 -6.37
N GLU A 83 -0.09 1.64 -6.38
CA GLU A 83 -0.26 2.90 -5.66
C GLU A 83 -1.53 3.63 -6.15
N LYS A 84 -1.70 3.71 -7.46
CA LYS A 84 -2.87 4.37 -8.03
C LYS A 84 -4.16 3.67 -7.61
N ALA A 85 -4.17 2.35 -7.65
CA ALA A 85 -5.36 1.57 -7.28
C ALA A 85 -5.71 1.75 -5.80
N ILE A 86 -4.71 1.77 -4.91
CA ILE A 86 -4.98 1.94 -3.48
C ILE A 86 -5.46 3.35 -3.16
N CYS A 87 -4.94 4.36 -3.86
CA CYS A 87 -5.40 5.73 -3.69
C CYS A 87 -6.84 5.90 -4.16
N GLU A 88 -7.21 5.28 -5.27
CA GLU A 88 -8.59 5.31 -5.75
C GLU A 88 -9.52 4.59 -4.78
N LYS A 89 -9.07 3.49 -4.21
CA LYS A 89 -9.84 2.76 -3.20
C LYS A 89 -10.07 3.61 -1.95
N ALA A 90 -9.02 4.24 -1.44
CA ALA A 90 -9.14 5.11 -0.27
C ALA A 90 -10.09 6.27 -0.55
N ARG A 91 -9.99 6.87 -1.72
CA ARG A 91 -10.90 7.96 -2.09
C ARG A 91 -12.34 7.49 -2.15
N SER A 92 -12.58 6.30 -2.70
CA SER A 92 -13.93 5.75 -2.80
C SER A 92 -14.53 5.47 -1.42
N MET A 93 -13.70 5.26 -0.42
CA MET A 93 -14.13 5.04 0.97
C MET A 93 -14.35 6.34 1.73
N GLY A 94 -14.15 7.49 1.10
CA GLY A 94 -14.39 8.79 1.71
C GLY A 94 -13.17 9.47 2.30
N TYR A 95 -12.00 8.91 2.17
CA TYR A 95 -10.79 9.55 2.69
C TYR A 95 -10.32 10.65 1.75
N THR A 96 -9.80 11.73 2.31
CA THR A 96 -9.30 12.87 1.56
C THR A 96 -7.78 12.93 1.50
N LYS A 97 -7.11 12.15 2.34
CA LYS A 97 -5.65 12.05 2.36
C LYS A 97 -5.24 10.62 2.65
N ILE A 98 -4.03 10.28 2.25
CA ILE A 98 -3.41 8.98 2.52
C ILE A 98 -1.96 9.23 2.96
N TYR A 99 -1.46 8.38 3.82
CA TYR A 99 -0.12 8.53 4.44
C TYR A 99 0.73 7.31 4.18
N SER A 100 2.04 7.52 4.21
CA SER A 100 3.02 6.43 4.12
C SER A 100 4.29 6.84 4.85
N PHE A 101 5.10 5.87 5.24
CA PHE A 101 6.44 6.19 5.74
C PHE A 101 7.45 5.19 5.19
N ASN A 102 8.70 5.62 5.13
CA ASN A 102 9.75 4.77 4.59
C ASN A 102 11.08 5.08 5.24
N SER A 103 11.86 4.05 5.53
CA SER A 103 13.20 4.21 6.11
C SER A 103 14.28 4.34 5.04
N ASP A 104 13.95 4.08 3.78
CA ASP A 104 14.89 4.20 2.66
C ASP A 104 14.64 5.51 1.92
N PRO A 105 15.53 6.50 2.07
CA PRO A 105 15.32 7.80 1.42
C PRO A 105 15.39 7.74 -0.11
N THR A 106 15.94 6.67 -0.68
CA THR A 106 16.04 6.58 -2.13
C THR A 106 14.69 6.38 -2.82
N VAL A 107 13.66 5.98 -2.08
CA VAL A 107 12.31 5.81 -2.64
C VAL A 107 11.49 7.10 -2.62
N VAL A 108 11.93 8.12 -1.89
CA VAL A 108 11.17 9.37 -1.77
C VAL A 108 10.90 10.03 -3.13
N PRO A 109 11.87 10.13 -4.06
CA PRO A 109 11.57 10.70 -5.37
C PRO A 109 10.48 9.97 -6.14
N TRP A 110 10.37 8.65 -5.97
CA TRP A 110 9.31 7.89 -6.62
C TRP A 110 7.94 8.32 -6.08
N TYR A 111 7.81 8.47 -4.77
CA TYR A 111 6.58 8.97 -4.17
C TYR A 111 6.27 10.38 -4.64
N GLU A 112 7.27 11.26 -4.70
CA GLU A 112 7.05 12.65 -5.08
C GLU A 112 6.56 12.76 -6.52
N LYS A 113 7.05 11.92 -7.43
CA LYS A 113 6.55 11.88 -8.80
C LYS A 113 5.09 11.49 -8.89
N LEU A 114 4.58 10.77 -7.90
CA LEU A 114 3.19 10.34 -7.86
C LEU A 114 2.29 11.31 -7.10
N GLY A 115 2.84 12.45 -6.68
CA GLY A 115 2.06 13.50 -6.03
C GLY A 115 2.12 13.50 -4.51
N TRP A 116 2.96 12.64 -3.92
CA TRP A 116 3.16 12.65 -2.47
C TRP A 116 4.07 13.79 -2.06
N LYS A 117 3.89 14.27 -0.83
CA LYS A 117 4.73 15.30 -0.23
C LYS A 117 5.31 14.81 1.06
N GLN A 118 6.53 15.22 1.38
CA GLN A 118 7.12 14.92 2.68
C GLN A 118 6.39 15.72 3.75
N ARG A 119 5.92 15.02 4.78
CA ARG A 119 5.26 15.62 5.91
C ARG A 119 6.26 15.95 7.03
N ASN A 120 7.07 14.95 7.41
CA ASN A 120 8.09 15.11 8.43
C ASN A 120 9.09 13.96 8.36
N VAL A 121 10.21 14.15 9.04
CA VAL A 121 11.21 13.11 9.24
C VAL A 121 11.25 12.84 10.73
N GLN A 122 11.27 11.58 11.13
CA GLN A 122 11.28 11.21 12.55
C GLN A 122 12.05 9.91 12.74
N GLU A 123 12.38 9.61 13.99
CA GLU A 123 13.00 8.34 14.35
C GLU A 123 11.93 7.36 14.79
N LEU A 124 11.99 6.13 14.25
CA LEU A 124 11.07 5.07 14.59
C LEU A 124 11.86 3.76 14.67
N TYR A 125 11.83 3.10 15.83
CA TYR A 125 12.57 1.86 16.07
C TYR A 125 14.05 1.98 15.71
N ASN A 126 14.69 3.09 16.10
CA ASN A 126 16.10 3.38 15.82
C ASN A 126 16.43 3.59 14.34
N HIS A 127 15.42 3.84 13.51
CA HIS A 127 15.59 4.18 12.10
C HIS A 127 14.99 5.56 11.83
N GLU A 128 15.68 6.33 11.00
CA GLU A 128 15.09 7.56 10.50
C GLU A 128 14.09 7.20 9.41
N VAL A 129 12.87 7.70 9.54
CA VAL A 129 11.84 7.48 8.54
C VAL A 129 11.29 8.82 8.04
N THR A 130 10.98 8.87 6.75
CA THR A 130 10.29 10.00 6.15
C THR A 130 8.81 9.68 6.07
N VAL A 131 7.99 10.53 6.65
CA VAL A 131 6.53 10.40 6.58
C VAL A 131 6.05 11.25 5.42
N LEU A 132 5.22 10.65 4.58
CA LEU A 132 4.71 11.25 3.36
C LEU A 132 3.20 11.31 3.41
N GLU A 133 2.62 12.29 2.71
CA GLU A 133 1.18 12.38 2.57
C GLU A 133 0.80 12.73 1.13
N LYS A 134 -0.40 12.32 0.73
CA LYS A 134 -0.94 12.63 -0.59
C LYS A 134 -2.40 12.99 -0.46
N GLU A 135 -2.81 14.04 -1.15
CA GLU A 135 -4.22 14.42 -1.20
C GLU A 135 -4.94 13.58 -2.25
N LEU A 136 -6.15 13.13 -1.89
CA LEU A 136 -6.99 12.28 -2.73
C LEU A 136 -8.13 13.12 -3.30
N THR A 137 -7.87 13.76 -4.41
CA THR A 137 -8.86 14.64 -5.06
C THR A 137 -9.39 14.06 -6.35
#